data_7d3e97b4607c001ce0f0f66b4c7f994e
#
_entry.id   7d3e97b4607c001ce0f0f66b4c7f994e
#
_cell.length_a   1.000
_cell.length_b   1.000
_cell.length_c   1.000
_cell.angle_alpha   90.00
_cell.angle_beta   90.00
_cell.angle_gamma   90.00
#
_symmetry.space_group_name_H-M   'P 1'
#
loop_
_entity.id
_entity.type
_entity.pdbx_description
1 polymer ?
#
loop_
_entity_poly.entity_id
_entity_poly.type
_entity_poly.pdbx_seq_one_letter_code
_entity_poly.pdbx_strand_id
1 'polypeptide(L)'
;MSRHNARDADETLRRMAEMMANGLKTKTEPFPENAIAFARILDELRALDPDDLKQKLVIGGFVDHPYGLDEQRCQECIYFLVHRKWCDLPELAVPVEPHWWCRLWKI
;
A
#
# COMPACT_ATOMS: atom_id res chain seq x y z
N MET A 1 4.67 -15.64 18.47
CA MET A 1 4.33 -15.97 17.72
C MET A 1 3.98 -15.34 16.63
N SER A 2 4.24 -15.36 15.71
CA SER A 2 3.98 -14.70 14.67
C SER A 2 2.87 -14.93 14.14
N ARG A 3 2.49 -14.37 13.64
CA ARG A 3 1.57 -14.42 13.24
C ARG A 3 1.33 -14.17 11.90
N HIS A 4 2.05 -13.74 11.07
CA HIS A 4 1.81 -13.46 9.67
C HIS A 4 2.16 -14.67 8.84
N ASN A 5 1.40 -15.70 8.94
CA ASN A 5 1.58 -16.83 8.04
C ASN A 5 0.91 -16.47 6.69
N ALA A 6 1.15 -17.30 5.68
CA ALA A 6 0.65 -17.04 4.33
C ALA A 6 -0.87 -16.91 4.30
N ARG A 7 -1.55 -17.67 5.14
CA ARG A 7 -3.00 -17.66 5.17
C ARG A 7 -3.54 -16.30 5.60
N ASP A 8 -2.94 -15.72 6.63
CA ASP A 8 -3.37 -14.41 7.10
C ASP A 8 -3.10 -13.33 6.08
N ALA A 9 -1.97 -13.43 5.38
CA ALA A 9 -1.63 -12.47 4.34
C ALA A 9 -2.60 -12.58 3.17
N ASP A 10 -2.96 -13.80 2.79
CA ASP A 10 -3.91 -14.01 1.69
C ASP A 10 -5.28 -13.43 2.02
N GLU A 11 -5.72 -13.61 3.24
CA GLU A 11 -7.00 -13.08 3.69
C GLU A 11 -6.98 -11.55 3.66
N THR A 12 -5.92 -10.95 4.17
CA THR A 12 -5.78 -9.50 4.18
C THR A 12 -5.75 -8.96 2.76
N LEU A 13 -5.00 -9.61 1.88
CA LEU A 13 -4.90 -9.20 0.48
C LEU A 13 -6.28 -9.22 -0.19
N ARG A 14 -7.05 -10.26 0.08
CA ARG A 14 -8.40 -10.40 -0.49
C ARG A 14 -9.31 -9.26 0.00
N ARG A 15 -9.23 -8.93 1.29
CA ARG A 15 -10.03 -7.84 1.84
C ARG A 15 -9.67 -6.50 1.21
N MET A 16 -8.38 -6.26 1.00
CA MET A 16 -7.93 -5.04 0.36
C MET A 16 -8.45 -4.96 -1.08
N ALA A 17 -8.34 -6.07 -1.81
CA ALA A 17 -8.80 -6.11 -3.18
C ALA A 17 -10.31 -5.86 -3.26
N GLU A 18 -11.07 -6.42 -2.35
CA GLU A 18 -12.51 -6.23 -2.32
C GLU A 18 -12.88 -4.77 -2.06
N MET A 19 -12.20 -4.14 -1.13
CA MET A 19 -12.49 -2.74 -0.82
C MET A 19 -12.24 -1.85 -2.04
N MET A 20 -11.14 -2.08 -2.74
CA MET A 20 -10.82 -1.30 -3.93
C MET A 20 -11.81 -1.60 -5.06
N ALA A 21 -12.16 -2.86 -5.25
CA ALA A 21 -13.12 -3.24 -6.28
C ALA A 21 -14.50 -2.64 -6.02
N ASN A 22 -14.85 -2.43 -4.76
CA ASN A 22 -16.13 -1.86 -4.39
C ASN A 22 -16.13 -0.33 -4.41
N GLY A 23 -15.07 0.28 -4.94
CA GLY A 23 -15.05 1.71 -5.16
C GLY A 23 -14.50 2.55 -4.02
N LEU A 24 -13.69 1.94 -3.15
CA LEU A 24 -13.07 2.72 -2.08
C LEU A 24 -12.26 3.85 -2.69
N LYS A 25 -12.54 5.07 -2.26
CA LYS A 25 -11.79 6.24 -2.74
C LYS A 25 -10.54 6.42 -1.91
N THR A 26 -9.40 6.42 -2.58
CA THR A 26 -8.11 6.57 -1.92
C THR A 26 -7.45 7.87 -2.36
N LYS A 27 -6.50 8.34 -1.54
CA LYS A 27 -5.83 9.60 -1.80
C LYS A 27 -4.62 9.37 -2.70
N THR A 28 -4.86 9.25 -4.00
CA THR A 28 -3.76 9.09 -4.94
C THR A 28 -2.98 10.38 -5.13
N GLU A 29 -3.60 11.52 -4.80
CA GLU A 29 -2.98 12.83 -4.90
C GLU A 29 -3.22 13.62 -3.63
N PRO A 30 -2.34 14.54 -3.30
CA PRO A 30 -1.13 14.88 -4.03
C PRO A 30 -0.08 13.79 -3.89
N PHE A 31 0.68 13.60 -4.96
CA PHE A 31 1.83 12.71 -4.96
C PHE A 31 2.95 13.40 -4.16
N PRO A 32 3.62 12.71 -3.23
CA PRO A 32 4.66 13.36 -2.43
C PRO A 32 5.88 13.68 -3.28
N GLU A 33 6.18 14.98 -3.43
CA GLU A 33 7.23 15.42 -4.34
C GLU A 33 8.59 15.57 -3.67
N ASN A 34 8.63 15.47 -2.35
CA ASN A 34 9.90 15.61 -1.63
C ASN A 34 9.83 14.83 -0.32
N ALA A 35 10.97 14.79 0.37
CA ALA A 35 11.09 14.01 1.60
C ALA A 35 10.15 14.50 2.70
N ILE A 36 9.89 15.80 2.75
CA ILE A 36 9.00 16.35 3.78
C ILE A 36 7.57 15.90 3.55
N ALA A 37 7.10 15.99 2.31
CA ALA A 37 5.75 15.56 1.96
C ALA A 37 5.58 14.05 2.18
N PHE A 38 6.60 13.27 1.83
CA PHE A 38 6.60 11.84 2.05
C PHE A 38 6.50 11.53 3.55
N ALA A 39 7.31 12.22 4.36
CA ALA A 39 7.30 12.00 5.80
C ALA A 39 5.97 12.34 6.44
N ARG A 40 5.25 13.35 5.92
CA ARG A 40 3.94 13.69 6.44
C ARG A 40 2.93 12.57 6.24
N ILE A 41 2.99 11.92 5.08
CA ILE A 41 2.11 10.78 4.82
C ILE A 41 2.45 9.64 5.78
N LEU A 42 3.74 9.39 5.99
CA LEU A 42 4.15 8.36 6.94
C LEU A 42 3.64 8.67 8.35
N ASP A 43 3.68 9.93 8.76
CA ASP A 43 3.17 10.33 10.08
C ASP A 43 1.67 10.06 10.19
N GLU A 44 0.91 10.33 9.13
CA GLU A 44 -0.51 10.03 9.13
C GLU A 44 -0.76 8.54 9.27
N LEU A 45 0.05 7.74 8.60
CA LEU A 45 -0.08 6.27 8.69
C LEU A 45 0.28 5.78 10.09
N ARG A 46 1.32 6.35 10.69
CA ARG A 46 1.72 5.94 12.05
C ARG A 46 0.66 6.25 13.09
N ALA A 47 -0.18 7.24 12.85
CA ALA A 47 -1.23 7.60 13.78
C ALA A 47 -2.41 6.62 13.74
N LEU A 48 -2.45 5.73 12.76
CA LEU A 48 -3.53 4.77 12.63
C LEU A 48 -3.32 3.58 13.53
N ASP A 49 -4.43 2.95 13.91
CA ASP A 49 -4.37 1.62 14.50
C ASP A 49 -3.74 0.69 13.46
N PRO A 50 -2.77 -0.16 13.83
CA PRO A 50 -2.12 -1.05 12.86
C PRO A 50 -3.09 -1.94 12.10
N ASP A 51 -4.26 -2.21 12.66
CA ASP A 51 -5.26 -3.06 12.02
C ASP A 51 -6.24 -2.27 11.15
N ASP A 52 -6.08 -0.95 11.05
CA ASP A 52 -6.99 -0.13 10.27
C ASP A 52 -6.65 -0.21 8.79
N LEU A 53 -6.99 -1.32 8.21
CA LEU A 53 -6.65 -1.63 6.83
C LEU A 53 -7.24 -0.62 5.86
N LYS A 54 -8.50 -0.25 6.09
CA LYS A 54 -9.17 0.69 5.20
C LYS A 54 -8.45 2.03 5.13
N GLN A 55 -8.06 2.57 6.29
CA GLN A 55 -7.38 3.87 6.30
C GLN A 55 -5.97 3.77 5.74
N LYS A 56 -5.31 2.63 5.89
CA LYS A 56 -4.02 2.42 5.24
C LYS A 56 -4.17 2.53 3.72
N LEU A 57 -5.22 1.95 3.18
CA LEU A 57 -5.48 2.04 1.74
C LEU A 57 -5.78 3.47 1.32
N VAL A 58 -6.61 4.16 2.10
CA VAL A 58 -7.02 5.52 1.77
C VAL A 58 -5.83 6.47 1.82
N ILE A 59 -5.13 6.51 2.95
CA ILE A 59 -4.02 7.45 3.14
C ILE A 59 -2.83 7.08 2.27
N GLY A 60 -2.58 5.80 2.09
CA GLY A 60 -1.51 5.33 1.21
C GLY A 60 -1.80 5.57 -0.26
N GLY A 61 -3.06 5.86 -0.60
CA GLY A 61 -3.41 6.14 -1.98
C GLY A 61 -3.32 4.93 -2.89
N PHE A 62 -3.78 3.77 -2.41
CA PHE A 62 -3.70 2.54 -3.18
C PHE A 62 -4.69 2.49 -4.32
N VAL A 63 -4.25 1.94 -5.44
CA VAL A 63 -5.13 1.56 -6.55
C VAL A 63 -4.74 0.16 -6.99
N ASP A 64 -5.70 -0.53 -7.60
CA ASP A 64 -5.51 -1.93 -7.98
C ASP A 64 -5.09 -2.09 -9.44
N HIS A 65 -4.35 -1.11 -9.94
CA HIS A 65 -3.84 -1.13 -11.32
C HIS A 65 -2.57 -0.27 -11.39
N PRO A 66 -1.77 -0.43 -12.45
CA PRO A 66 -0.61 0.45 -12.64
C PRO A 66 -1.04 1.91 -12.75
N TYR A 67 -0.15 2.82 -12.36
CA TYR A 67 -0.49 4.23 -12.27
C TYR A 67 0.45 5.10 -13.10
N GLY A 68 -0.12 6.11 -13.73
CA GLY A 68 0.64 7.11 -14.48
C GLY A 68 1.06 6.62 -15.85
N LEU A 69 1.68 7.52 -16.60
CA LEU A 69 2.13 7.21 -17.95
C LEU A 69 3.19 6.13 -17.97
N ASP A 70 3.99 6.05 -16.90
CA ASP A 70 5.04 5.03 -16.78
C ASP A 70 4.52 3.70 -16.30
N GLU A 71 3.22 3.58 -16.02
CA GLU A 71 2.61 2.37 -15.50
C GLU A 71 3.38 1.83 -14.29
N GLN A 72 3.56 2.69 -13.31
CA GLN A 72 4.25 2.33 -12.07
C GLN A 72 3.47 1.25 -11.33
N ARG A 73 4.18 0.26 -10.82
CA ARG A 73 3.56 -0.87 -10.14
C ARG A 73 4.33 -1.22 -8.87
N CYS A 74 3.63 -1.80 -7.91
CA CYS A 74 4.26 -2.23 -6.67
C CYS A 74 5.48 -3.11 -6.92
N GLN A 75 5.44 -3.96 -7.93
CA GLN A 75 6.55 -4.89 -8.18
C GLN A 75 7.86 -4.16 -8.53
N GLU A 76 7.79 -2.89 -8.88
CA GLU A 76 8.98 -2.09 -9.18
C GLU A 76 9.33 -1.13 -8.05
N CYS A 77 8.58 -1.19 -6.97
CA CYS A 77 8.80 -0.31 -5.83
C CYS A 77 9.93 -0.84 -4.96
N ILE A 78 10.71 0.09 -4.42
CA ILE A 78 11.84 -0.28 -3.55
C ILE A 78 11.39 -1.09 -2.32
N TYR A 79 10.14 -0.95 -1.91
CA TYR A 79 9.63 -1.64 -0.73
C TYR A 79 9.00 -2.99 -1.00
N PHE A 80 8.94 -3.40 -2.27
CA PHE A 80 8.26 -4.64 -2.62
C PHE A 80 9.14 -5.87 -2.37
N LEU A 81 8.60 -6.83 -1.63
CA LEU A 81 9.25 -8.11 -1.41
C LEU A 81 8.67 -9.14 -2.37
N VAL A 82 9.43 -9.49 -3.38
CA VAL A 82 8.99 -10.34 -4.50
C VAL A 82 8.43 -11.68 -4.03
N HIS A 83 9.13 -12.33 -3.11
CA HIS A 83 8.77 -13.68 -2.71
C HIS A 83 7.50 -13.74 -1.87
N ARG A 84 7.06 -12.61 -1.35
CA ARG A 84 5.95 -12.59 -0.41
C ARG A 84 4.77 -11.76 -0.87
N LYS A 85 4.88 -11.08 -2.00
CA LYS A 85 3.86 -10.11 -2.42
C LYS A 85 3.57 -9.19 -1.25
N TRP A 86 4.57 -8.49 -0.80
CA TRP A 86 4.49 -7.73 0.44
C TRP A 86 5.12 -6.37 0.30
N CYS A 87 4.45 -5.35 0.86
CA CYS A 87 5.04 -4.03 0.97
C CYS A 87 5.75 -3.93 2.31
N ASP A 88 7.07 -3.78 2.27
CA ASP A 88 7.90 -3.78 3.47
C ASP A 88 8.08 -2.40 4.08
N LEU A 89 7.36 -1.40 3.61
CA LEU A 89 7.36 -0.09 4.24
C LEU A 89 6.73 -0.25 5.62
N PRO A 90 7.46 0.03 6.71
CA PRO A 90 6.95 -0.29 8.05
C PRO A 90 5.60 0.34 8.37
N GLU A 91 5.35 1.53 7.85
CA GLU A 91 4.09 2.23 8.13
C GLU A 91 2.90 1.59 7.45
N LEU A 92 3.14 0.78 6.42
CA LEU A 92 2.08 0.04 5.75
C LEU A 92 2.08 -1.41 6.16
N ALA A 93 3.19 -2.11 5.90
CA ALA A 93 3.38 -3.52 6.28
C ALA A 93 2.15 -4.35 5.89
N VAL A 94 1.83 -4.39 4.61
CA VAL A 94 0.65 -5.09 4.11
C VAL A 94 1.01 -5.92 2.87
N PRO A 95 0.24 -6.99 2.61
CA PRO A 95 0.40 -7.70 1.34
C PRO A 95 -0.12 -6.85 0.19
N VAL A 96 0.49 -6.97 -0.98
CA VAL A 96 0.07 -6.23 -2.16
C VAL A 96 0.24 -7.12 -3.39
N GLU A 97 -0.62 -6.92 -4.38
CA GLU A 97 -0.42 -7.58 -5.66
C GLU A 97 0.64 -6.83 -6.46
N PRO A 98 1.40 -7.52 -7.29
CA PRO A 98 2.49 -6.87 -8.05
C PRO A 98 2.02 -5.73 -8.94
N HIS A 99 0.79 -5.79 -9.45
CA HIS A 99 0.27 -4.81 -10.39
C HIS A 99 -0.42 -3.61 -9.72
N TRP A 100 -0.50 -3.61 -8.39
CA TRP A 100 -1.08 -2.49 -7.65
C TRP A 100 -0.11 -1.31 -7.59
N TRP A 101 -0.56 -0.21 -7.02
CA TRP A 101 0.26 0.98 -6.84
C TRP A 101 -0.23 1.74 -5.61
N CYS A 102 0.64 2.50 -4.99
CA CYS A 102 0.25 3.47 -3.97
C CYS A 102 1.11 4.72 -4.14
N ARG A 103 0.66 5.84 -3.58
CA ARG A 103 1.38 7.11 -3.78
C ARG A 103 2.71 7.20 -3.04
N LEU A 104 3.04 6.20 -2.26
CA LEU A 104 4.36 6.12 -1.59
C LEU A 104 5.37 5.33 -2.42
N TRP A 105 4.98 4.96 -3.64
CA TRP A 105 5.83 4.22 -4.57
C TRP A 105 7.16 4.94 -4.80
N LYS A 106 8.26 4.18 -4.79
CA LYS A 106 9.61 4.70 -5.02
C LYS A 106 10.46 3.69 -5.75
N ILE A 107 11.41 4.20 -6.49
CA ILE A 107 12.44 3.37 -7.10
C ILE A 107 13.68 3.37 -6.23
#